data_5ac3160c5ee52afbfe16f7c7277c8b58
#
_entry.id   5ac3160c5ee52afbfe16f7c7277c8b58
#
_cell.length_a   1.000
_cell.length_b   1.000
_cell.length_c   1.000
_cell.angle_alpha   90.00
_cell.angle_beta   90.00
_cell.angle_gamma   90.00
#
_symmetry.space_group_name_H-M   'P 1'
#
loop_
_entity.id
_entity.type
_entity.pdbx_description
1 polymer ?
#
loop_
_entity_poly.entity_id
_entity_poly.type
_entity_poly.pdbx_seq_one_letter_code
_entity_poly.pdbx_strand_id
1 'polypeptide(L)'
;MVGMIILKRSSNFAAILILGISSPLHADTPAKYMGTGSCSSSNCHGNVHPRKGSNVLQNEYYTWLKHDKHSQAYLNLTKPDGKRMAALMGLGDPTREALCLQCHATYVPDTTLHGDKFDLEDGVSCESCHGASEKWLSSHAENGTTHKENLDNGLADTVSLPERATLCISCHFGDASKTVNHELYGAGHPRLSFELDTFGTLQPKHWVVDDDYTKRKASYIPVAAWLIGQATSAQSTLARLRDPSQSRNENFPELSLFDCFSCHHTLTDEQWKHRTYEGTPGRLHLNIAPILMVQAGIHGVDPALAREIETHTSLLHTSYQKDGASQALATLPTIFSEKVEPLIRALQPNVSTCTAILKGLVDFGSSAPYPKYEIAEQVGMGIQAVLATSPELAKRFEPTLKKIFTTLQSSKAFNPEKFTNSMKELSKLLL
;
A
#
# COMPACT_ATOMS: atom_id res chain seq x y z
N MET A 1 39.02 59.29 -52.32
CA MET A 1 38.75 58.09 -53.13
C MET A 1 39.54 56.94 -52.51
N VAL A 2 38.94 56.11 -51.72
CA VAL A 2 39.53 54.97 -51.05
C VAL A 2 38.87 53.73 -51.61
N GLY A 3 39.66 52.91 -52.31
CA GLY A 3 39.18 51.68 -52.92
C GLY A 3 39.02 50.58 -51.93
N MET A 4 37.83 49.90 -51.93
CA MET A 4 37.48 48.75 -51.07
C MET A 4 37.85 47.48 -51.84
N ILE A 5 38.80 46.73 -51.30
CA ILE A 5 39.21 45.42 -51.82
C ILE A 5 38.27 44.37 -51.17
N ILE A 6 37.49 43.66 -51.97
CA ILE A 6 36.62 42.56 -51.54
C ILE A 6 37.43 41.24 -51.70
N LEU A 7 37.78 40.61 -50.57
CA LEU A 7 38.38 39.29 -50.55
C LEU A 7 37.22 38.27 -50.53
N LYS A 8 37.01 37.48 -51.57
CA LYS A 8 36.18 36.30 -51.64
C LYS A 8 36.85 35.15 -50.86
N ARG A 9 36.26 34.74 -49.74
CA ARG A 9 36.57 33.46 -49.08
C ARG A 9 35.62 32.40 -49.61
N SER A 10 36.15 31.42 -50.29
CA SER A 10 35.47 30.17 -50.66
C SER A 10 35.48 29.22 -49.46
N SER A 11 34.33 28.96 -48.88
CA SER A 11 34.15 27.96 -47.83
C SER A 11 33.64 26.66 -48.44
N ASN A 12 34.49 25.67 -48.52
CA ASN A 12 34.07 24.29 -48.82
C ASN A 12 33.44 23.70 -47.54
N PHE A 13 32.13 23.60 -47.51
CA PHE A 13 31.43 22.78 -46.52
C PHE A 13 31.37 21.33 -47.00
N ALA A 14 32.16 20.47 -46.35
CA ALA A 14 32.02 19.02 -46.46
C ALA A 14 30.80 18.64 -45.62
N ALA A 15 29.72 18.24 -46.25
CA ALA A 15 28.54 17.67 -45.57
C ALA A 15 28.90 16.25 -45.12
N ILE A 16 29.11 16.05 -43.82
CA ILE A 16 29.20 14.72 -43.19
C ILE A 16 27.78 14.18 -43.09
N LEU A 17 27.45 13.21 -43.95
CA LEU A 17 26.19 12.46 -43.86
C LEU A 17 26.32 11.47 -42.70
N ILE A 18 25.80 11.85 -41.52
CA ILE A 18 25.62 10.91 -40.39
C ILE A 18 24.42 10.02 -40.72
N LEU A 19 24.70 8.84 -41.25
CA LEU A 19 23.71 7.76 -41.31
C LEU A 19 23.41 7.32 -39.88
N GLY A 20 22.38 7.90 -39.30
CA GLY A 20 21.79 7.43 -38.05
C GLY A 20 21.25 6.03 -38.26
N ILE A 21 21.96 5.02 -37.77
CA ILE A 21 21.42 3.66 -37.61
C ILE A 21 20.39 3.78 -36.47
N SER A 22 19.15 4.06 -36.78
CA SER A 22 18.02 3.88 -35.90
C SER A 22 17.85 2.37 -35.71
N SER A 23 18.48 1.82 -34.68
CA SER A 23 18.07 0.51 -34.18
C SER A 23 16.58 0.62 -33.82
N PRO A 24 15.71 -0.25 -34.34
CA PRO A 24 14.33 -0.27 -33.89
C PRO A 24 14.36 -0.55 -32.37
N LEU A 25 13.86 0.38 -31.55
CA LEU A 25 13.43 0.05 -30.20
C LEU A 25 12.39 -1.07 -30.36
N HIS A 26 12.79 -2.30 -30.09
CA HIS A 26 11.82 -3.36 -29.88
C HIS A 26 11.06 -2.96 -28.63
N ALA A 27 9.87 -2.40 -28.81
CA ALA A 27 8.92 -2.30 -27.74
C ALA A 27 8.67 -3.74 -27.26
N ASP A 28 9.11 -4.04 -26.05
CA ASP A 28 8.98 -5.38 -25.49
C ASP A 28 7.48 -5.69 -25.41
N THR A 29 7.05 -6.71 -26.13
CA THR A 29 5.63 -7.07 -26.20
C THR A 29 5.17 -7.44 -24.80
N PRO A 30 4.06 -6.84 -24.29
CA PRO A 30 3.54 -7.18 -22.97
C PRO A 30 3.34 -8.69 -22.85
N ALA A 31 3.72 -9.26 -21.72
CA ALA A 31 3.55 -10.69 -21.46
C ALA A 31 2.08 -11.02 -21.19
N LYS A 32 1.64 -12.22 -21.59
CA LYS A 32 0.30 -12.72 -21.32
C LYS A 32 0.17 -13.26 -19.91
N TYR A 33 -1.03 -13.14 -19.39
CA TYR A 33 -1.50 -13.81 -18.18
C TYR A 33 -1.97 -15.22 -18.54
N MET A 34 -1.22 -16.23 -18.13
CA MET A 34 -1.41 -17.60 -18.56
C MET A 34 -2.52 -18.34 -17.81
N GLY A 35 -3.00 -17.77 -16.70
CA GLY A 35 -4.06 -18.29 -15.85
C GLY A 35 -3.60 -19.36 -14.86
N THR A 36 -4.37 -19.51 -13.78
CA THR A 36 -4.12 -20.45 -12.66
C THR A 36 -3.96 -21.89 -13.09
N GLY A 37 -4.72 -22.30 -14.12
CA GLY A 37 -4.60 -23.63 -14.72
C GLY A 37 -3.23 -23.95 -15.31
N SER A 38 -2.39 -22.93 -15.58
CA SER A 38 -1.01 -23.12 -16.03
C SER A 38 -0.05 -23.42 -14.87
N CYS A 39 -0.42 -23.07 -13.64
CA CYS A 39 0.36 -23.29 -12.44
C CYS A 39 -0.07 -24.56 -11.66
N SER A 40 -1.31 -25.03 -11.85
CA SER A 40 -2.01 -26.00 -10.99
C SER A 40 -1.73 -27.47 -11.29
N SER A 41 -0.79 -27.81 -12.16
CA SER A 41 -0.46 -29.24 -12.38
C SER A 41 0.20 -29.84 -11.14
N SER A 42 0.00 -31.15 -10.90
CA SER A 42 0.55 -31.85 -9.73
C SER A 42 2.07 -31.89 -9.70
N ASN A 43 2.74 -31.72 -10.83
CA ASN A 43 4.18 -31.63 -10.92
C ASN A 43 4.73 -30.22 -10.64
N CYS A 44 3.84 -29.22 -10.62
CA CYS A 44 4.18 -27.82 -10.36
C CYS A 44 3.63 -27.41 -8.99
N HIS A 45 2.50 -26.68 -8.93
CA HIS A 45 1.95 -26.12 -7.70
C HIS A 45 0.61 -26.74 -7.27
N GLY A 46 0.13 -27.79 -7.99
CA GLY A 46 -1.19 -28.41 -7.77
C GLY A 46 -1.14 -29.76 -7.05
N ASN A 47 -0.12 -30.03 -6.23
CA ASN A 47 -0.14 -31.20 -5.40
C ASN A 47 -1.10 -31.01 -4.20
N VAL A 48 -1.85 -32.06 -3.84
CA VAL A 48 -2.80 -31.99 -2.72
C VAL A 48 -2.09 -31.86 -1.36
N HIS A 49 -0.91 -32.46 -1.25
CA HIS A 49 -0.10 -32.46 -0.03
C HIS A 49 1.22 -31.74 -0.25
N PRO A 50 1.71 -30.99 0.74
CA PRO A 50 3.00 -30.32 0.64
C PRO A 50 4.13 -31.31 0.40
N ARG A 51 5.05 -30.99 -0.50
CA ARG A 51 6.24 -31.79 -0.77
C ARG A 51 7.17 -31.72 0.43
N LYS A 52 7.59 -32.89 0.90
CA LYS A 52 8.56 -33.02 1.99
C LYS A 52 9.98 -32.78 1.50
N GLY A 53 10.78 -32.09 2.31
CA GLY A 53 12.20 -31.85 2.01
C GLY A 53 12.47 -30.85 0.87
N SER A 54 11.52 -29.98 0.59
CA SER A 54 11.63 -28.90 -0.39
C SER A 54 11.03 -27.60 0.14
N ASN A 55 11.64 -26.46 -0.21
CA ASN A 55 11.13 -25.13 0.11
C ASN A 55 9.98 -24.74 -0.81
N VAL A 56 9.85 -25.39 -1.97
CA VAL A 56 8.71 -25.31 -2.85
C VAL A 56 7.76 -26.43 -2.46
N LEU A 57 6.64 -26.07 -1.88
CA LEU A 57 5.70 -27.04 -1.30
C LEU A 57 4.89 -27.79 -2.36
N GLN A 58 4.79 -27.24 -3.57
CA GLN A 58 4.04 -27.77 -4.71
C GLN A 58 2.53 -27.94 -4.43
N ASN A 59 1.99 -27.36 -3.35
CA ASN A 59 0.58 -27.37 -2.99
C ASN A 59 0.01 -25.94 -2.90
N GLU A 60 0.71 -24.96 -3.41
CA GLU A 60 0.40 -23.53 -3.33
C GLU A 60 -0.98 -23.22 -3.93
N TYR A 61 -1.33 -23.86 -5.05
CA TYR A 61 -2.65 -23.74 -5.66
C TYR A 61 -3.78 -24.18 -4.71
N TYR A 62 -3.63 -25.31 -4.00
CA TYR A 62 -4.63 -25.75 -3.05
C TYR A 62 -4.72 -24.88 -1.81
N THR A 63 -3.60 -24.34 -1.36
CA THR A 63 -3.58 -23.39 -0.24
C THR A 63 -4.35 -22.13 -0.62
N TRP A 64 -4.09 -21.58 -1.80
CA TRP A 64 -4.83 -20.44 -2.32
C TRP A 64 -6.32 -20.77 -2.52
N LEU A 65 -6.65 -21.82 -3.24
CA LEU A 65 -8.03 -22.18 -3.56
C LEU A 65 -8.90 -22.40 -2.33
N LYS A 66 -8.37 -23.07 -1.30
CA LYS A 66 -9.16 -23.51 -0.13
C LYS A 66 -9.11 -22.54 1.04
N HIS A 67 -8.02 -21.82 1.21
CA HIS A 67 -7.76 -21.07 2.43
C HIS A 67 -7.60 -19.58 2.20
N ASP A 68 -7.22 -19.14 1.00
CA ASP A 68 -7.01 -17.73 0.68
C ASP A 68 -8.32 -17.12 0.14
N LYS A 69 -8.77 -16.05 0.78
CA LYS A 69 -10.00 -15.33 0.39
C LYS A 69 -9.87 -14.64 -0.97
N HIS A 70 -8.66 -14.45 -1.48
CA HIS A 70 -8.42 -13.91 -2.80
C HIS A 70 -9.03 -14.77 -3.91
N SER A 71 -9.03 -16.11 -3.75
CA SER A 71 -9.70 -17.04 -4.67
C SER A 71 -11.22 -16.87 -4.71
N GLN A 72 -11.81 -16.25 -3.69
CA GLN A 72 -13.25 -16.01 -3.59
C GLN A 72 -13.67 -14.58 -3.94
N ALA A 73 -12.70 -13.74 -4.36
CA ALA A 73 -12.94 -12.32 -4.54
C ALA A 73 -13.97 -12.04 -5.65
N TYR A 74 -13.83 -12.70 -6.82
CA TYR A 74 -14.80 -12.60 -7.91
C TYR A 74 -16.19 -13.11 -7.48
N LEU A 75 -16.23 -14.22 -6.78
CA LEU A 75 -17.49 -14.82 -6.32
C LEU A 75 -18.26 -13.89 -5.37
N ASN A 76 -17.59 -12.97 -4.67
CA ASN A 76 -18.27 -11.97 -3.85
C ASN A 76 -19.12 -11.00 -4.69
N LEU A 77 -18.74 -10.73 -5.93
CA LEU A 77 -19.52 -9.89 -6.86
C LEU A 77 -20.84 -10.54 -7.26
N THR A 78 -20.91 -11.88 -7.34
CA THR A 78 -22.13 -12.62 -7.69
C THR A 78 -23.16 -12.67 -6.58
N LYS A 79 -22.76 -12.34 -5.33
CA LYS A 79 -23.64 -12.39 -4.14
C LYS A 79 -24.66 -11.24 -4.14
N PRO A 80 -25.75 -11.37 -3.36
CA PRO A 80 -26.77 -10.32 -3.27
C PRO A 80 -26.24 -8.94 -2.93
N ASP A 81 -25.25 -8.84 -2.03
CA ASP A 81 -24.65 -7.55 -1.64
C ASP A 81 -23.89 -6.90 -2.79
N GLY A 82 -23.09 -7.65 -3.55
CA GLY A 82 -22.40 -7.13 -4.72
C GLY A 82 -23.37 -6.58 -5.77
N LYS A 83 -24.42 -7.34 -6.08
CA LYS A 83 -25.49 -6.94 -7.01
C LYS A 83 -26.26 -5.72 -6.52
N ARG A 84 -26.55 -5.66 -5.21
CA ARG A 84 -27.23 -4.50 -4.59
C ARG A 84 -26.36 -3.23 -4.69
N MET A 85 -25.07 -3.33 -4.38
CA MET A 85 -24.16 -2.18 -4.50
C MET A 85 -24.07 -1.67 -5.94
N ALA A 86 -23.90 -2.55 -6.92
CA ALA A 86 -23.89 -2.18 -8.33
C ALA A 86 -25.19 -1.48 -8.74
N ALA A 87 -26.35 -2.01 -8.34
CA ALA A 87 -27.66 -1.41 -8.63
C ALA A 87 -27.83 -0.01 -7.99
N LEU A 88 -27.35 0.18 -6.74
CA LEU A 88 -27.40 1.49 -6.08
C LEU A 88 -26.53 2.54 -6.77
N MET A 89 -25.45 2.11 -7.42
CA MET A 89 -24.56 2.97 -8.20
C MET A 89 -25.01 3.15 -9.68
N GLY A 90 -26.16 2.60 -10.07
CA GLY A 90 -26.61 2.63 -11.45
C GLY A 90 -25.76 1.80 -12.41
N LEU A 91 -24.93 0.90 -11.90
CA LEU A 91 -24.11 -0.03 -12.68
C LEU A 91 -24.89 -1.27 -13.08
N GLY A 92 -24.40 -1.99 -14.07
CA GLY A 92 -24.95 -3.26 -14.53
C GLY A 92 -24.53 -4.45 -13.66
N ASP A 93 -24.15 -5.53 -14.31
CA ASP A 93 -23.65 -6.73 -13.61
C ASP A 93 -22.25 -6.45 -13.03
N PRO A 94 -22.06 -6.51 -11.71
CA PRO A 94 -20.77 -6.22 -11.08
C PRO A 94 -19.62 -7.13 -11.56
N THR A 95 -19.95 -8.31 -12.09
CA THR A 95 -18.96 -9.23 -12.67
C THR A 95 -18.43 -8.79 -14.04
N ARG A 96 -18.93 -7.67 -14.57
CA ARG A 96 -18.49 -7.06 -15.83
C ARG A 96 -18.02 -5.62 -15.67
N GLU A 97 -18.19 -5.06 -14.49
CA GLU A 97 -17.82 -3.67 -14.20
C GLU A 97 -16.33 -3.56 -13.83
N ALA A 98 -15.58 -2.80 -14.60
CA ALA A 98 -14.15 -2.56 -14.34
C ALA A 98 -13.91 -2.03 -12.92
N LEU A 99 -14.78 -1.15 -12.42
CA LEU A 99 -14.73 -0.62 -11.06
C LEU A 99 -14.67 -1.72 -9.99
N CYS A 100 -15.38 -2.83 -10.20
CA CYS A 100 -15.40 -3.97 -9.29
C CYS A 100 -14.24 -4.92 -9.56
N LEU A 101 -14.06 -5.30 -10.85
CA LEU A 101 -13.13 -6.34 -11.27
C LEU A 101 -11.67 -6.00 -10.97
N GLN A 102 -11.28 -4.73 -11.05
CA GLN A 102 -9.89 -4.29 -10.81
C GLN A 102 -9.34 -4.65 -9.41
N CYS A 103 -10.24 -4.94 -8.43
CA CYS A 103 -9.87 -5.39 -7.09
C CYS A 103 -10.37 -6.81 -6.77
N HIS A 104 -11.38 -7.28 -7.50
CA HIS A 104 -12.02 -8.57 -7.22
C HIS A 104 -11.63 -9.68 -8.19
N ALA A 105 -10.74 -9.40 -9.16
CA ALA A 105 -10.23 -10.39 -10.10
C ALA A 105 -8.80 -10.05 -10.54
N THR A 106 -8.14 -11.00 -11.19
CA THR A 106 -6.96 -10.72 -12.03
C THR A 106 -7.46 -10.04 -13.30
N TYR A 107 -7.75 -8.73 -13.18
CA TYR A 107 -8.44 -7.99 -14.23
C TYR A 107 -7.47 -7.46 -15.28
N VAL A 108 -7.54 -8.03 -16.48
CA VAL A 108 -6.75 -7.64 -17.64
C VAL A 108 -7.72 -7.23 -18.75
N PRO A 109 -7.95 -5.93 -18.98
CA PRO A 109 -8.95 -5.48 -19.98
C PRO A 109 -8.58 -5.80 -21.41
N ASP A 110 -7.29 -5.89 -21.75
CA ASP A 110 -6.81 -6.31 -23.07
C ASP A 110 -6.85 -7.84 -23.20
N THR A 111 -7.87 -8.35 -23.87
CA THR A 111 -8.06 -9.80 -24.06
C THR A 111 -6.97 -10.45 -24.91
N THR A 112 -6.16 -9.70 -25.66
CA THR A 112 -5.00 -10.24 -26.40
C THR A 112 -3.89 -10.72 -25.47
N LEU A 113 -3.90 -10.24 -24.21
CA LEU A 113 -2.98 -10.65 -23.15
C LEU A 113 -3.51 -11.83 -22.33
N HIS A 114 -4.65 -12.40 -22.68
CA HIS A 114 -5.14 -13.64 -22.05
C HIS A 114 -4.48 -14.86 -22.68
N GLY A 115 -3.88 -15.69 -21.84
CA GLY A 115 -3.41 -17.02 -22.23
C GLY A 115 -4.57 -18.04 -22.24
N ASP A 116 -4.30 -19.24 -22.75
CA ASP A 116 -5.33 -20.26 -22.98
C ASP A 116 -6.08 -20.74 -21.72
N LYS A 117 -5.47 -20.55 -20.53
CA LYS A 117 -6.07 -20.97 -19.25
C LYS A 117 -6.38 -19.79 -18.34
N PHE A 118 -6.40 -18.59 -18.92
CA PHE A 118 -6.82 -17.40 -18.18
C PHE A 118 -8.32 -17.46 -17.92
N ASP A 119 -8.70 -17.33 -16.64
CA ASP A 119 -10.09 -17.26 -16.22
C ASP A 119 -10.28 -16.12 -15.21
N LEU A 120 -11.17 -15.21 -15.55
CA LEU A 120 -11.50 -14.06 -14.69
C LEU A 120 -12.21 -14.51 -13.40
N GLU A 121 -12.94 -15.64 -13.45
CA GLU A 121 -13.68 -16.20 -12.32
C GLU A 121 -12.77 -16.80 -11.23
N ASP A 122 -11.50 -17.04 -11.55
CA ASP A 122 -10.48 -17.42 -10.56
C ASP A 122 -10.28 -16.35 -9.47
N GLY A 123 -10.85 -15.14 -9.64
CA GLY A 123 -10.71 -14.05 -8.68
C GLY A 123 -9.31 -13.43 -8.71
N VAL A 124 -8.80 -13.05 -7.55
CA VAL A 124 -7.43 -12.53 -7.42
C VAL A 124 -6.49 -13.73 -7.38
N SER A 125 -5.96 -14.07 -8.54
CA SER A 125 -5.22 -15.31 -8.77
C SER A 125 -3.71 -15.14 -8.60
N CYS A 126 -2.94 -16.22 -8.92
CA CYS A 126 -1.49 -16.25 -8.78
C CYS A 126 -0.81 -15.06 -9.47
N GLU A 127 -1.21 -14.74 -10.69
CA GLU A 127 -0.60 -13.70 -11.51
C GLU A 127 -0.97 -12.28 -11.07
N SER A 128 -2.01 -12.09 -10.24
CA SER A 128 -2.25 -10.80 -9.58
C SER A 128 -1.11 -10.40 -8.65
N CYS A 129 -0.43 -11.39 -8.06
CA CYS A 129 0.68 -11.17 -7.14
C CYS A 129 2.04 -11.42 -7.81
N HIS A 130 2.11 -12.39 -8.71
CA HIS A 130 3.37 -12.83 -9.32
C HIS A 130 3.65 -12.21 -10.70
N GLY A 131 2.72 -11.43 -11.25
CA GLY A 131 2.83 -10.82 -12.58
C GLY A 131 2.50 -11.79 -13.72
N ALA A 132 2.34 -11.24 -14.92
CA ALA A 132 2.05 -12.00 -16.15
C ALA A 132 3.12 -13.05 -16.42
N SER A 133 2.73 -14.33 -16.51
CA SER A 133 3.70 -15.42 -16.41
C SER A 133 4.26 -15.94 -17.73
N GLU A 134 3.79 -15.47 -18.89
CA GLU A 134 4.21 -15.99 -20.19
C GLU A 134 5.73 -16.11 -20.34
N LYS A 135 6.49 -15.08 -19.94
CA LYS A 135 7.93 -15.04 -20.16
C LYS A 135 8.75 -15.81 -19.12
N TRP A 136 8.22 -15.99 -17.90
CA TRP A 136 8.94 -16.66 -16.81
C TRP A 136 8.37 -18.03 -16.42
N LEU A 137 7.18 -18.41 -16.92
CA LEU A 137 6.50 -19.65 -16.54
C LEU A 137 7.36 -20.91 -16.71
N SER A 138 8.10 -21.01 -17.80
CA SER A 138 8.97 -22.17 -18.05
C SER A 138 10.32 -22.00 -17.33
N SER A 139 10.94 -20.83 -17.47
CA SER A 139 12.31 -20.58 -16.99
C SER A 139 12.45 -20.69 -15.48
N HIS A 140 11.44 -20.27 -14.69
CA HIS A 140 11.54 -20.31 -13.22
C HIS A 140 11.65 -21.74 -12.65
N ALA A 141 11.28 -22.75 -13.43
CA ALA A 141 11.38 -24.15 -13.04
C ALA A 141 12.67 -24.83 -13.55
N GLU A 142 13.48 -24.16 -14.37
CA GLU A 142 14.71 -24.69 -14.91
C GLU A 142 15.84 -24.65 -13.86
N ASN A 143 16.66 -25.70 -13.86
CA ASN A 143 17.80 -25.77 -12.95
C ASN A 143 18.82 -24.67 -13.26
N GLY A 144 19.15 -23.87 -12.27
CA GLY A 144 20.15 -22.83 -12.38
C GLY A 144 19.60 -21.44 -12.69
N THR A 145 18.32 -21.30 -13.03
CA THR A 145 17.70 -19.98 -13.18
C THR A 145 17.69 -19.24 -11.86
N THR A 146 18.20 -18.03 -11.88
CA THR A 146 18.28 -17.18 -10.68
C THR A 146 16.98 -16.41 -10.46
N HIS A 147 16.75 -15.96 -9.20
CA HIS A 147 15.64 -15.07 -8.90
C HIS A 147 15.68 -13.78 -9.72
N LYS A 148 16.89 -13.22 -9.91
CA LYS A 148 17.08 -12.02 -10.74
C LYS A 148 16.62 -12.24 -12.20
N GLU A 149 16.99 -13.35 -12.82
CA GLU A 149 16.56 -13.67 -14.19
C GLU A 149 15.04 -13.78 -14.30
N ASN A 150 14.38 -14.35 -13.28
CA ASN A 150 12.92 -14.38 -13.23
C ASN A 150 12.30 -12.99 -13.11
N LEU A 151 12.89 -12.09 -12.29
CA LEU A 151 12.46 -10.71 -12.19
C LEU A 151 12.65 -9.97 -13.54
N ASP A 152 13.78 -10.17 -14.20
CA ASP A 152 14.07 -9.60 -15.53
C ASP A 152 13.06 -10.10 -16.59
N ASN A 153 12.51 -11.30 -16.42
CA ASN A 153 11.46 -11.88 -17.23
C ASN A 153 10.03 -11.46 -16.82
N GLY A 154 9.88 -10.61 -15.84
CA GLY A 154 8.60 -10.03 -15.42
C GLY A 154 7.91 -10.70 -14.23
N LEU A 155 8.59 -11.60 -13.50
CA LEU A 155 8.11 -12.06 -12.19
C LEU A 155 8.09 -10.87 -11.22
N ALA A 156 6.98 -10.63 -10.55
CA ALA A 156 6.90 -9.56 -9.56
C ALA A 156 7.69 -9.89 -8.29
N ASP A 157 8.46 -8.92 -7.77
CA ASP A 157 9.25 -9.10 -6.55
C ASP A 157 8.41 -9.00 -5.28
N THR A 158 7.73 -10.07 -4.94
CA THR A 158 6.95 -10.16 -3.70
C THR A 158 7.82 -10.34 -2.44
N VAL A 159 9.14 -10.48 -2.57
CA VAL A 159 10.09 -10.52 -1.45
C VAL A 159 10.40 -9.11 -0.96
N SER A 160 10.55 -8.17 -1.87
CA SER A 160 10.74 -6.76 -1.57
C SER A 160 9.52 -6.20 -0.85
N LEU A 161 9.70 -5.66 0.36
CA LEU A 161 8.59 -5.07 1.14
C LEU A 161 7.91 -3.89 0.42
N PRO A 162 8.62 -2.95 -0.23
CA PRO A 162 7.96 -1.87 -0.95
C PRO A 162 7.13 -2.34 -2.15
N GLU A 163 7.65 -3.28 -2.96
CA GLU A 163 6.91 -3.86 -4.08
C GLU A 163 5.67 -4.62 -3.59
N ARG A 164 5.82 -5.43 -2.55
CA ARG A 164 4.69 -6.11 -1.91
C ARG A 164 3.67 -5.12 -1.37
N ALA A 165 4.12 -4.04 -0.69
CA ALA A 165 3.24 -3.01 -0.18
C ALA A 165 2.46 -2.35 -1.32
N THR A 166 3.13 -1.94 -2.39
CA THR A 166 2.50 -1.33 -3.58
C THR A 166 1.44 -2.25 -4.17
N LEU A 167 1.77 -3.53 -4.32
CA LEU A 167 0.86 -4.54 -4.84
C LEU A 167 -0.41 -4.68 -3.97
N CYS A 168 -0.25 -4.92 -2.67
CA CYS A 168 -1.37 -5.12 -1.75
C CYS A 168 -2.24 -3.85 -1.61
N ILE A 169 -1.59 -2.70 -1.45
CA ILE A 169 -2.23 -1.41 -1.23
C ILE A 169 -3.07 -1.00 -2.44
N SER A 170 -2.68 -1.35 -3.66
CA SER A 170 -3.43 -1.00 -4.86
C SER A 170 -4.92 -1.39 -4.78
N CYS A 171 -5.24 -2.51 -4.11
CA CYS A 171 -6.61 -2.97 -3.91
C CYS A 171 -7.12 -2.75 -2.47
N HIS A 172 -6.27 -2.93 -1.45
CA HIS A 172 -6.67 -2.89 -0.05
C HIS A 172 -6.73 -1.49 0.57
N PHE A 173 -6.14 -0.50 -0.08
CA PHE A 173 -6.19 0.91 0.31
C PHE A 173 -6.67 1.80 -0.85
N GLY A 174 -6.34 1.39 -2.07
CA GLY A 174 -6.57 2.12 -3.31
C GLY A 174 -5.40 3.02 -3.68
N ASP A 175 -5.33 3.34 -4.96
CA ASP A 175 -4.38 4.27 -5.55
C ASP A 175 -5.09 5.26 -6.49
N ALA A 176 -4.37 6.03 -7.29
CA ALA A 176 -4.96 6.98 -8.22
C ALA A 176 -5.82 6.31 -9.31
N SER A 177 -5.54 5.05 -9.65
CA SER A 177 -6.26 4.28 -10.69
C SER A 177 -7.35 3.36 -10.14
N LYS A 178 -7.21 2.90 -8.89
CA LYS A 178 -8.11 1.95 -8.23
C LYS A 178 -8.60 2.55 -6.91
N THR A 179 -9.76 3.16 -6.91
CA THR A 179 -10.31 3.82 -5.72
C THR A 179 -11.67 3.27 -5.34
N VAL A 180 -11.88 3.10 -4.05
CA VAL A 180 -13.22 3.02 -3.48
C VAL A 180 -13.62 4.45 -3.12
N ASN A 181 -14.47 5.04 -3.93
CA ASN A 181 -14.96 6.41 -3.79
C ASN A 181 -16.09 6.49 -2.76
N HIS A 182 -16.48 7.71 -2.40
CA HIS A 182 -17.56 7.94 -1.42
C HIS A 182 -18.91 7.36 -1.87
N GLU A 183 -19.19 7.35 -3.17
CA GLU A 183 -20.40 6.76 -3.72
C GLU A 183 -20.47 5.25 -3.49
N LEU A 184 -19.35 4.55 -3.72
CA LEU A 184 -19.27 3.11 -3.48
C LEU A 184 -19.37 2.78 -1.98
N TYR A 185 -18.79 3.60 -1.09
CA TYR A 185 -19.03 3.51 0.35
C TYR A 185 -20.52 3.74 0.71
N GLY A 186 -21.15 4.73 0.09
CA GLY A 186 -22.58 5.01 0.23
C GLY A 186 -23.44 3.85 -0.24
N ALA A 187 -23.05 3.10 -1.27
CA ALA A 187 -23.69 1.89 -1.74
C ALA A 187 -23.53 0.70 -0.78
N GLY A 188 -22.59 0.81 0.19
CA GLY A 188 -22.39 -0.18 1.25
C GLY A 188 -21.12 -1.01 1.12
N HIS A 189 -20.16 -0.59 0.28
CA HIS A 189 -18.84 -1.24 0.26
C HIS A 189 -18.16 -1.05 1.62
N PRO A 190 -17.56 -2.11 2.21
CA PRO A 190 -16.84 -2.00 3.46
C PRO A 190 -15.69 -0.98 3.36
N ARG A 191 -15.42 -0.29 4.47
CA ARG A 191 -14.26 0.58 4.56
C ARG A 191 -12.98 -0.24 4.31
N LEU A 192 -12.10 0.28 3.46
CA LEU A 192 -10.78 -0.27 3.27
C LEU A 192 -9.93 0.09 4.50
N SER A 193 -9.54 -0.93 5.26
CA SER A 193 -8.62 -0.83 6.40
C SER A 193 -7.52 -1.85 6.17
N PHE A 194 -6.33 -1.39 5.99
CA PHE A 194 -5.19 -2.24 5.65
C PHE A 194 -3.92 -1.79 6.37
N GLU A 195 -3.14 -2.77 6.78
CA GLU A 195 -1.72 -2.59 7.05
C GLU A 195 -0.96 -3.88 6.71
N LEU A 196 0.28 -3.71 6.26
CA LEU A 196 0.99 -4.78 5.56
C LEU A 196 1.36 -5.96 6.47
N ASP A 197 1.71 -5.72 7.73
CA ASP A 197 2.16 -6.78 8.64
C ASP A 197 1.01 -7.71 9.05
N THR A 198 -0.09 -7.17 9.55
CA THR A 198 -1.25 -7.97 9.98
C THR A 198 -1.85 -8.75 8.81
N PHE A 199 -2.09 -8.07 7.66
CA PHE A 199 -2.66 -8.73 6.50
C PHE A 199 -1.72 -9.77 5.91
N GLY A 200 -0.41 -9.48 5.82
CA GLY A 200 0.60 -10.45 5.40
C GLY A 200 0.74 -11.63 6.35
N THR A 201 0.48 -11.45 7.65
CA THR A 201 0.48 -12.54 8.64
C THR A 201 -0.78 -13.38 8.56
N LEU A 202 -1.94 -12.77 8.29
CA LEU A 202 -3.23 -13.45 8.16
C LEU A 202 -3.39 -14.17 6.81
N GLN A 203 -2.66 -13.76 5.78
CA GLN A 203 -2.68 -14.44 4.49
C GLN A 203 -2.19 -15.88 4.65
N PRO A 204 -2.95 -16.88 4.15
CA PRO A 204 -2.51 -18.28 4.19
C PRO A 204 -1.17 -18.45 3.48
N LYS A 205 -0.14 -18.83 4.26
CA LYS A 205 1.21 -18.97 3.73
C LYS A 205 1.30 -20.16 2.78
N HIS A 206 1.70 -19.91 1.57
CA HIS A 206 2.02 -20.90 0.56
C HIS A 206 3.54 -20.96 0.27
N TRP A 207 4.36 -20.54 1.25
CA TRP A 207 5.82 -20.63 1.25
C TRP A 207 6.32 -20.93 2.66
N VAL A 208 7.53 -21.44 2.74
CA VAL A 208 8.20 -21.72 4.03
C VAL A 208 9.28 -20.68 4.27
N VAL A 209 9.25 -20.07 5.45
CA VAL A 209 10.34 -19.20 5.94
C VAL A 209 11.21 -20.05 6.86
N ASP A 210 12.25 -20.63 6.29
CA ASP A 210 13.28 -21.40 6.98
C ASP A 210 14.64 -20.69 6.90
N ASP A 211 15.66 -21.32 7.43
CA ASP A 211 17.03 -20.79 7.41
C ASP A 211 17.55 -20.58 5.98
N ASP A 212 17.17 -21.45 5.04
CA ASP A 212 17.55 -21.33 3.65
C ASP A 212 16.84 -20.15 2.99
N TYR A 213 15.53 -19.97 3.24
CA TYR A 213 14.79 -18.79 2.79
C TYR A 213 15.44 -17.51 3.29
N THR A 214 15.76 -17.45 4.58
CA THR A 214 16.34 -16.27 5.23
C THR A 214 17.74 -15.93 4.69
N LYS A 215 18.53 -16.96 4.31
CA LYS A 215 19.85 -16.76 3.69
C LYS A 215 19.78 -16.25 2.25
N ARG A 216 18.80 -16.69 1.49
CA ARG A 216 18.62 -16.32 0.06
C ARG A 216 17.79 -15.08 -0.16
N LYS A 217 16.93 -14.74 0.79
CA LYS A 217 15.98 -13.64 0.73
C LYS A 217 16.11 -12.80 2.00
N ALA A 218 15.46 -11.66 2.04
CA ALA A 218 15.46 -10.80 3.22
C ALA A 218 14.68 -11.45 4.39
N SER A 219 15.15 -11.24 5.62
CA SER A 219 14.38 -11.55 6.82
C SER A 219 13.14 -10.66 6.90
N TYR A 220 12.02 -11.26 7.24
CA TYR A 220 10.80 -10.51 7.49
C TYR A 220 10.84 -9.87 8.88
N ILE A 221 10.67 -8.56 8.93
CA ILE A 221 10.68 -7.77 10.17
C ILE A 221 9.31 -7.08 10.29
N PRO A 222 8.44 -7.48 11.24
CA PRO A 222 7.08 -6.96 11.36
C PRO A 222 6.98 -5.44 11.41
N VAL A 223 7.77 -4.79 12.27
CA VAL A 223 7.74 -3.33 12.39
C VAL A 223 8.22 -2.61 11.12
N ALA A 224 9.17 -3.18 10.39
CA ALA A 224 9.60 -2.62 9.11
C ALA A 224 8.52 -2.81 8.04
N ALA A 225 7.85 -3.96 8.01
CA ALA A 225 6.72 -4.21 7.12
C ALA A 225 5.57 -3.22 7.39
N TRP A 226 5.24 -3.01 8.66
CA TRP A 226 4.23 -2.02 9.05
C TRP A 226 4.61 -0.61 8.59
N LEU A 227 5.83 -0.14 8.86
CA LEU A 227 6.30 1.19 8.47
C LEU A 227 6.34 1.38 6.95
N ILE A 228 6.84 0.40 6.19
CA ILE A 228 6.84 0.43 4.72
C ILE A 228 5.40 0.48 4.19
N GLY A 229 4.51 -0.33 4.75
CA GLY A 229 3.09 -0.31 4.39
C GLY A 229 2.47 1.08 4.61
N GLN A 230 2.74 1.72 5.77
CA GLN A 230 2.28 3.08 6.04
C GLN A 230 2.90 4.12 5.08
N ALA A 231 4.20 4.01 4.80
CA ALA A 231 4.88 4.92 3.88
C ALA A 231 4.32 4.81 2.44
N THR A 232 4.07 3.60 1.97
CA THR A 232 3.47 3.35 0.64
C THR A 232 2.01 3.85 0.59
N SER A 233 1.22 3.63 1.65
CA SER A 233 -0.14 4.17 1.75
C SER A 233 -0.15 5.70 1.79
N ALA A 234 0.84 6.31 2.48
CA ALA A 234 1.02 7.76 2.50
C ALA A 234 1.32 8.30 1.08
N GLN A 235 2.20 7.66 0.33
CA GLN A 235 2.49 8.04 -1.05
C GLN A 235 1.26 7.89 -1.95
N SER A 236 0.48 6.81 -1.79
CA SER A 236 -0.79 6.63 -2.50
C SER A 236 -1.80 7.74 -2.16
N THR A 237 -1.94 8.10 -0.88
CA THR A 237 -2.78 9.23 -0.46
C THR A 237 -2.35 10.53 -1.12
N LEU A 238 -1.05 10.83 -1.13
CA LEU A 238 -0.49 12.04 -1.75
C LEU A 238 -0.71 12.05 -3.27
N ALA A 239 -0.58 10.90 -3.93
CA ALA A 239 -0.85 10.76 -5.37
C ALA A 239 -2.34 11.07 -5.68
N ARG A 240 -3.27 10.53 -4.90
CA ARG A 240 -4.71 10.81 -5.03
C ARG A 240 -5.05 12.27 -4.78
N LEU A 241 -4.43 12.91 -3.78
CA LEU A 241 -4.62 14.34 -3.49
C LEU A 241 -4.06 15.24 -4.60
N ARG A 242 -3.09 14.76 -5.39
CA ARG A 242 -2.52 15.45 -6.56
C ARG A 242 -3.33 15.25 -7.83
N ASP A 243 -4.09 14.17 -7.91
CA ASP A 243 -4.86 13.83 -9.11
C ASP A 243 -6.01 14.83 -9.30
N PRO A 244 -6.04 15.60 -10.40
CA PRO A 244 -7.10 16.57 -10.64
C PRO A 244 -8.50 15.94 -10.73
N SER A 245 -8.60 14.67 -11.19
CA SER A 245 -9.88 13.97 -11.29
C SER A 245 -10.51 13.68 -9.94
N GLN A 246 -9.68 13.56 -8.88
CA GLN A 246 -10.13 13.31 -7.50
C GLN A 246 -10.13 14.59 -6.66
N SER A 247 -9.13 15.46 -6.84
CA SER A 247 -8.96 16.65 -6.00
C SER A 247 -9.79 17.87 -6.45
N ARG A 248 -10.29 17.90 -7.69
CA ARG A 248 -10.99 19.05 -8.30
C ARG A 248 -12.21 18.65 -9.13
N ASN A 249 -12.90 17.57 -8.76
CA ASN A 249 -14.09 17.17 -9.50
C ASN A 249 -15.13 18.29 -9.49
N GLU A 250 -15.71 18.59 -10.62
CA GLU A 250 -16.50 19.77 -11.06
C GLU A 250 -17.04 20.72 -9.98
N ASN A 251 -17.51 20.20 -8.83
CA ASN A 251 -18.09 21.00 -7.76
C ASN A 251 -17.51 20.75 -6.37
N PHE A 252 -16.89 19.59 -6.14
CA PHE A 252 -16.33 19.21 -4.85
C PHE A 252 -15.26 18.13 -5.01
N PRO A 253 -14.17 18.12 -4.19
CA PRO A 253 -13.19 17.02 -4.18
C PRO A 253 -13.86 15.70 -3.82
N GLU A 254 -13.28 14.58 -4.27
CA GLU A 254 -13.71 13.24 -3.87
C GLU A 254 -13.75 13.10 -2.34
N LEU A 255 -14.94 12.80 -1.79
CA LEU A 255 -15.17 12.85 -0.35
C LEU A 255 -14.38 11.80 0.43
N SER A 256 -14.00 10.68 -0.22
CA SER A 256 -13.12 9.67 0.40
C SER A 256 -11.69 10.15 0.67
N LEU A 257 -11.29 11.32 0.14
CA LEU A 257 -10.03 11.98 0.49
C LEU A 257 -10.05 12.62 1.89
N PHE A 258 -11.24 12.78 2.45
CA PHE A 258 -11.44 13.36 3.77
C PHE A 258 -11.76 12.27 4.78
N ASP A 259 -11.50 12.60 6.03
CA ASP A 259 -11.83 11.73 7.13
C ASP A 259 -13.36 11.61 7.31
N CYS A 260 -13.81 10.36 7.35
CA CYS A 260 -15.25 10.02 7.44
C CYS A 260 -15.93 10.69 8.66
N PHE A 261 -15.23 10.76 9.79
CA PHE A 261 -15.78 11.35 11.03
C PHE A 261 -15.83 12.88 11.01
N SER A 262 -15.24 13.53 10.02
CA SER A 262 -15.44 14.97 9.83
C SER A 262 -16.87 15.33 9.45
N CYS A 263 -17.60 14.38 8.87
CA CYS A 263 -19.01 14.55 8.49
C CYS A 263 -19.94 13.54 9.19
N HIS A 264 -19.49 12.28 9.36
CA HIS A 264 -20.29 11.22 9.96
C HIS A 264 -20.03 11.10 11.47
N HIS A 265 -20.52 12.05 12.26
CA HIS A 265 -20.41 12.07 13.72
C HIS A 265 -21.75 12.47 14.36
N THR A 266 -21.92 12.22 15.65
CA THR A 266 -23.09 12.69 16.39
C THR A 266 -23.00 14.20 16.61
N LEU A 267 -24.12 14.91 16.57
CA LEU A 267 -24.17 16.36 16.81
C LEU A 267 -23.85 16.75 18.28
N THR A 268 -23.84 15.76 19.16
CA THR A 268 -23.52 15.92 20.59
C THR A 268 -22.03 15.78 20.89
N ASP A 269 -21.21 15.34 19.91
CA ASP A 269 -19.80 15.18 20.15
C ASP A 269 -19.09 16.52 20.21
N GLU A 270 -18.37 16.79 21.31
CA GLU A 270 -17.51 17.98 21.48
C GLU A 270 -16.25 17.88 20.60
N GLN A 271 -16.41 17.79 19.28
CA GLN A 271 -15.31 17.59 18.33
C GLN A 271 -14.53 18.88 17.99
N TRP A 272 -14.85 19.98 18.63
CA TRP A 272 -14.29 21.32 18.34
C TRP A 272 -12.94 21.58 19.00
N LYS A 273 -12.35 20.61 19.70
CA LYS A 273 -11.04 20.79 20.33
C LYS A 273 -9.94 20.81 19.27
N HIS A 274 -9.16 21.89 19.29
CA HIS A 274 -8.01 22.07 18.39
C HIS A 274 -7.03 20.89 18.47
N ARG A 275 -6.63 20.40 17.33
CA ARG A 275 -5.52 19.46 17.16
C ARG A 275 -4.33 20.20 16.56
N THR A 276 -3.13 19.79 16.91
CA THR A 276 -1.89 20.49 16.50
C THR A 276 -1.64 20.47 14.99
N TYR A 277 -2.19 19.49 14.28
CA TYR A 277 -2.05 19.33 12.82
C TYR A 277 -3.31 19.74 12.03
N GLU A 278 -4.33 20.24 12.73
CA GLU A 278 -5.61 20.59 12.12
C GLU A 278 -5.70 22.11 11.87
N GLY A 279 -6.25 22.46 10.71
CA GLY A 279 -6.50 23.84 10.35
C GLY A 279 -7.58 24.52 11.19
N THR A 280 -8.06 25.64 10.71
CA THR A 280 -9.13 26.41 11.36
C THR A 280 -10.43 25.63 11.48
N PRO A 281 -11.26 25.86 12.51
CA PRO A 281 -12.60 25.25 12.64
C PRO A 281 -13.43 25.42 11.34
N GLY A 282 -14.21 24.39 11.02
CA GLY A 282 -15.03 24.35 9.80
C GLY A 282 -14.33 23.81 8.55
N ARG A 283 -13.05 23.41 8.62
CA ARG A 283 -12.38 22.69 7.55
C ARG A 283 -12.55 21.18 7.70
N LEU A 284 -12.79 20.52 6.59
CA LEU A 284 -12.74 19.05 6.52
C LEU A 284 -11.30 18.56 6.70
N HIS A 285 -11.14 17.53 7.51
CA HIS A 285 -9.83 16.91 7.73
C HIS A 285 -9.52 15.93 6.62
N LEU A 286 -8.31 16.00 6.08
CA LEU A 286 -7.85 15.02 5.11
C LEU A 286 -7.67 13.64 5.77
N ASN A 287 -7.94 12.57 5.02
CA ASN A 287 -7.65 11.21 5.44
C ASN A 287 -6.16 10.89 5.24
N ILE A 288 -5.34 11.32 6.20
CA ILE A 288 -3.87 11.21 6.18
C ILE A 288 -3.32 10.30 7.27
N ALA A 289 -4.13 9.39 7.79
CA ALA A 289 -3.70 8.46 8.83
C ALA A 289 -2.34 7.80 8.53
N PRO A 290 -2.02 7.33 7.30
CA PRO A 290 -0.72 6.75 7.00
C PRO A 290 0.46 7.72 7.20
N ILE A 291 0.30 9.00 6.83
CA ILE A 291 1.34 10.03 7.02
C ILE A 291 1.61 10.21 8.52
N LEU A 292 0.55 10.32 9.32
CA LEU A 292 0.65 10.47 10.77
C LEU A 292 1.28 9.24 11.44
N MET A 293 1.00 8.03 10.92
CA MET A 293 1.59 6.80 11.44
C MET A 293 3.09 6.72 11.18
N VAL A 294 3.54 7.10 9.99
CA VAL A 294 4.99 7.19 9.70
C VAL A 294 5.64 8.22 10.61
N GLN A 295 5.07 9.42 10.71
CA GLN A 295 5.57 10.47 11.60
C GLN A 295 5.72 9.99 13.04
N ALA A 296 4.66 9.36 13.59
CA ALA A 296 4.67 8.84 14.96
C ALA A 296 5.69 7.70 15.13
N GLY A 297 5.74 6.76 14.17
CA GLY A 297 6.64 5.62 14.25
C GLY A 297 8.11 5.98 14.19
N ILE A 298 8.49 6.99 13.39
CA ILE A 298 9.89 7.42 13.28
C ILE A 298 10.29 8.49 14.30
N HIS A 299 9.35 9.09 15.03
CA HIS A 299 9.62 10.20 15.94
C HIS A 299 10.72 9.90 16.97
N GLY A 300 10.74 8.68 17.50
CA GLY A 300 11.76 8.27 18.49
C GLY A 300 13.08 7.83 17.84
N VAL A 301 13.10 7.61 16.51
CA VAL A 301 14.28 7.15 15.75
C VAL A 301 14.98 8.33 15.08
N ASP A 302 14.21 9.18 14.40
CA ASP A 302 14.67 10.41 13.75
C ASP A 302 13.67 11.56 14.02
N PRO A 303 13.83 12.26 15.15
CA PRO A 303 12.94 13.37 15.51
C PRO A 303 13.01 14.56 14.53
N ALA A 304 14.10 14.72 13.81
CA ALA A 304 14.25 15.81 12.84
C ALA A 304 13.39 15.53 11.60
N LEU A 305 13.48 14.32 11.06
CA LEU A 305 12.65 13.89 9.92
C LEU A 305 11.17 13.87 10.30
N ALA A 306 10.83 13.41 11.50
CA ALA A 306 9.44 13.44 11.98
C ALA A 306 8.85 14.86 12.00
N ARG A 307 9.63 15.85 12.48
CA ARG A 307 9.23 17.28 12.45
C ARG A 307 9.13 17.85 11.04
N GLU A 308 10.01 17.44 10.13
CA GLU A 308 9.94 17.83 8.72
C GLU A 308 8.62 17.37 8.10
N ILE A 309 8.24 16.11 8.33
CA ILE A 309 6.95 15.55 7.87
C ILE A 309 5.79 16.33 8.49
N GLU A 310 5.82 16.59 9.80
CA GLU A 310 4.78 17.35 10.51
C GLU A 310 4.58 18.74 9.92
N THR A 311 5.68 19.45 9.64
CA THR A 311 5.63 20.80 9.04
C THR A 311 4.92 20.78 7.69
N HIS A 312 5.29 19.87 6.81
CA HIS A 312 4.67 19.78 5.48
C HIS A 312 3.23 19.23 5.54
N THR A 313 2.93 18.36 6.48
CA THR A 313 1.57 17.85 6.73
C THR A 313 0.66 18.97 7.23
N SER A 314 1.11 19.80 8.15
CA SER A 314 0.39 20.98 8.62
C SER A 314 0.16 21.99 7.50
N LEU A 315 1.18 22.22 6.65
CA LEU A 315 1.04 23.06 5.48
C LEU A 315 0.00 22.49 4.51
N LEU A 316 0.02 21.18 4.25
CA LEU A 316 -0.97 20.51 3.41
C LEU A 316 -2.40 20.75 3.94
N HIS A 317 -2.64 20.50 5.22
CA HIS A 317 -3.95 20.70 5.83
C HIS A 317 -4.44 22.17 5.79
N THR A 318 -3.55 23.10 6.08
CA THR A 318 -3.93 24.53 6.13
C THR A 318 -4.13 25.14 4.75
N SER A 319 -3.52 24.57 3.72
CA SER A 319 -3.54 25.10 2.35
C SER A 319 -4.30 24.21 1.35
N TYR A 320 -4.76 23.02 1.72
CA TYR A 320 -5.58 22.19 0.84
C TYR A 320 -6.83 23.00 0.45
N GLN A 321 -7.16 23.03 -0.82
CA GLN A 321 -8.13 23.93 -1.45
C GLN A 321 -7.63 25.38 -1.69
N LYS A 322 -6.35 25.66 -1.46
CA LYS A 322 -5.68 26.93 -1.80
C LYS A 322 -4.39 26.63 -2.56
N ASP A 323 -3.82 27.63 -3.19
CA ASP A 323 -2.59 27.47 -4.01
C ASP A 323 -1.37 26.96 -3.23
N GLY A 324 -1.32 27.14 -1.91
CA GLY A 324 -0.20 26.67 -1.07
C GLY A 324 -0.08 25.15 -0.89
N ALA A 325 -1.13 24.36 -1.17
CA ALA A 325 -1.06 22.90 -1.08
C ALA A 325 -0.06 22.28 -2.07
N SER A 326 0.16 22.95 -3.22
CA SER A 326 1.06 22.45 -4.28
C SER A 326 2.48 22.23 -3.78
N GLN A 327 2.99 23.06 -2.88
CA GLN A 327 4.32 22.88 -2.30
C GLN A 327 4.40 21.62 -1.41
N ALA A 328 3.47 21.44 -0.49
CA ALA A 328 3.44 20.27 0.39
C ALA A 328 3.27 18.97 -0.42
N LEU A 329 2.37 18.99 -1.43
CA LEU A 329 2.14 17.86 -2.32
C LEU A 329 3.34 17.54 -3.23
N ALA A 330 4.21 18.51 -3.52
CA ALA A 330 5.45 18.27 -4.25
C ALA A 330 6.55 17.71 -3.32
N THR A 331 6.66 18.21 -2.09
CA THR A 331 7.77 17.91 -1.17
C THR A 331 7.57 16.61 -0.42
N LEU A 332 6.37 16.32 0.10
CA LEU A 332 6.10 15.12 0.89
C LEU A 332 6.47 13.81 0.16
N PRO A 333 6.08 13.56 -1.11
CA PRO A 333 6.48 12.35 -1.81
C PRO A 333 7.99 12.14 -1.88
N THR A 334 8.75 13.22 -2.09
CA THR A 334 10.23 13.20 -2.11
C THR A 334 10.80 12.84 -0.74
N ILE A 335 10.26 13.43 0.34
CA ILE A 335 10.65 13.07 1.70
C ILE A 335 10.41 11.57 1.94
N PHE A 336 9.26 11.03 1.52
CA PHE A 336 8.95 9.62 1.71
C PHE A 336 9.89 8.70 0.93
N SER A 337 10.17 9.00 -0.34
CA SER A 337 11.02 8.15 -1.18
C SER A 337 12.52 8.28 -0.84
N GLU A 338 13.01 9.47 -0.55
CA GLU A 338 14.45 9.73 -0.42
C GLU A 338 14.96 9.67 1.03
N LYS A 339 14.08 9.84 2.02
CA LYS A 339 14.48 9.86 3.44
C LYS A 339 13.80 8.77 4.27
N VAL A 340 12.48 8.66 4.19
CA VAL A 340 11.71 7.71 5.03
C VAL A 340 11.99 6.27 4.64
N GLU A 341 11.86 5.92 3.39
CA GLU A 341 12.08 4.54 2.93
C GLU A 341 13.51 4.05 3.17
N PRO A 342 14.57 4.81 2.86
CA PRO A 342 15.94 4.44 3.23
C PRO A 342 16.15 4.29 4.74
N LEU A 343 15.55 5.18 5.56
CA LEU A 343 15.59 5.06 7.02
C LEU A 343 15.00 3.73 7.49
N ILE A 344 13.80 3.37 6.99
CA ILE A 344 13.14 2.12 7.38
C ILE A 344 13.94 0.90 6.93
N ARG A 345 14.51 0.90 5.73
CA ARG A 345 15.37 -0.17 5.24
C ARG A 345 16.64 -0.36 6.08
N ALA A 346 17.15 0.71 6.67
CA ALA A 346 18.33 0.69 7.52
C ALA A 346 18.05 0.34 9.00
N LEU A 347 16.76 0.24 9.40
CA LEU A 347 16.38 -0.04 10.77
C LEU A 347 16.94 -1.39 11.25
N GLN A 348 17.62 -1.35 12.40
CA GLN A 348 18.03 -2.55 13.10
C GLN A 348 16.94 -2.93 14.12
N PRO A 349 16.33 -4.11 14.02
CA PRO A 349 15.19 -4.51 14.84
C PRO A 349 15.62 -4.95 16.25
N ASN A 350 16.37 -4.10 16.95
CA ASN A 350 16.77 -4.34 18.34
C ASN A 350 15.76 -3.71 19.33
N VAL A 351 15.90 -4.08 20.60
CA VAL A 351 15.01 -3.60 21.69
C VAL A 351 14.99 -2.07 21.78
N SER A 352 16.12 -1.40 21.59
CA SER A 352 16.21 0.07 21.67
C SER A 352 15.40 0.73 20.54
N THR A 353 15.58 0.28 19.30
CA THR A 353 14.82 0.79 18.14
C THR A 353 13.33 0.51 18.31
N CYS A 354 12.96 -0.71 18.71
CA CYS A 354 11.56 -1.06 18.96
C CYS A 354 10.94 -0.20 20.09
N THR A 355 11.70 0.07 21.15
CA THR A 355 11.25 0.96 22.25
C THR A 355 11.06 2.40 21.77
N ALA A 356 11.95 2.90 20.92
CA ALA A 356 11.85 4.25 20.37
C ALA A 356 10.60 4.41 19.49
N ILE A 357 10.31 3.43 18.62
CA ILE A 357 9.11 3.40 17.78
C ILE A 357 7.86 3.28 18.66
N LEU A 358 7.86 2.36 19.62
CA LEU A 358 6.75 2.18 20.56
C LEU A 358 6.44 3.48 21.29
N LYS A 359 7.48 4.16 21.80
CA LYS A 359 7.31 5.44 22.48
C LYS A 359 6.68 6.49 21.57
N GLY A 360 7.12 6.64 20.35
CA GLY A 360 6.53 7.57 19.38
C GLY A 360 5.05 7.31 19.13
N LEU A 361 4.66 6.05 18.94
CA LEU A 361 3.25 5.66 18.77
C LEU A 361 2.42 5.93 20.01
N VAL A 362 2.98 5.64 21.19
CA VAL A 362 2.29 5.85 22.48
C VAL A 362 2.14 7.33 22.80
N ASP A 363 3.17 8.12 22.58
CA ASP A 363 3.12 9.57 22.77
C ASP A 363 2.07 10.19 21.84
N PHE A 364 2.05 9.78 20.57
CA PHE A 364 1.04 10.22 19.61
C PHE A 364 -0.39 9.84 20.04
N GLY A 365 -0.63 8.57 20.39
CA GLY A 365 -1.95 8.09 20.82
C GLY A 365 -2.42 8.66 22.17
N SER A 366 -1.49 9.14 23.01
CA SER A 366 -1.78 9.75 24.32
C SER A 366 -2.06 11.24 24.25
N SER A 367 -1.45 11.93 23.28
CA SER A 367 -1.49 13.40 23.17
C SER A 367 -2.65 13.91 22.33
N ALA A 368 -3.15 13.10 21.41
CA ALA A 368 -4.30 13.46 20.60
C ALA A 368 -5.54 13.64 21.48
N PRO A 369 -6.19 14.81 21.48
CA PRO A 369 -7.36 15.06 22.35
C PRO A 369 -8.47 14.04 22.10
N TYR A 370 -8.67 13.59 20.87
CA TYR A 370 -9.60 12.52 20.52
C TYR A 370 -9.11 11.84 19.23
N PRO A 371 -8.37 10.74 19.33
CA PRO A 371 -7.98 9.98 18.14
C PRO A 371 -9.24 9.43 17.48
N LYS A 372 -9.34 9.60 16.16
CA LYS A 372 -10.37 9.00 15.36
C LYS A 372 -10.15 7.49 15.28
N TYR A 373 -11.22 6.74 14.99
CA TYR A 373 -11.15 5.27 15.01
C TYR A 373 -10.04 4.74 14.08
N GLU A 374 -9.96 5.25 12.84
CA GLU A 374 -8.93 4.82 11.89
C GLU A 374 -7.51 5.04 12.41
N ILE A 375 -7.25 6.19 13.01
CA ILE A 375 -5.95 6.52 13.58
C ILE A 375 -5.66 5.60 14.77
N ALA A 376 -6.63 5.41 15.66
CA ALA A 376 -6.48 4.55 16.83
C ALA A 376 -6.24 3.08 16.44
N GLU A 377 -6.95 2.59 15.42
CA GLU A 377 -6.77 1.27 14.84
C GLU A 377 -5.34 1.09 14.32
N GLN A 378 -4.83 2.04 13.53
CA GLN A 378 -3.48 1.98 12.97
C GLN A 378 -2.40 2.11 14.06
N VAL A 379 -2.60 2.91 15.09
CA VAL A 379 -1.71 2.94 16.27
C VAL A 379 -1.66 1.58 16.97
N GLY A 380 -2.83 0.95 17.19
CA GLY A 380 -2.91 -0.39 17.77
C GLY A 380 -2.16 -1.44 16.96
N MET A 381 -2.33 -1.45 15.64
CA MET A 381 -1.62 -2.35 14.72
C MET A 381 -0.12 -2.07 14.70
N GLY A 382 0.31 -0.80 14.73
CA GLY A 382 1.72 -0.45 14.82
C GLY A 382 2.38 -0.92 16.11
N ILE A 383 1.70 -0.78 17.25
CA ILE A 383 2.16 -1.33 18.54
C ILE A 383 2.28 -2.85 18.44
N GLN A 384 1.29 -3.54 17.85
CA GLN A 384 1.35 -4.98 17.63
C GLN A 384 2.58 -5.38 16.79
N ALA A 385 2.87 -4.68 15.70
CA ALA A 385 4.02 -4.96 14.84
C ALA A 385 5.35 -4.77 15.60
N VAL A 386 5.44 -3.74 16.46
CA VAL A 386 6.61 -3.54 17.33
C VAL A 386 6.78 -4.71 18.30
N LEU A 387 5.69 -5.14 18.96
CA LEU A 387 5.74 -6.26 19.91
C LEU A 387 6.02 -7.60 19.21
N ALA A 388 5.50 -7.80 18.00
CA ALA A 388 5.84 -8.96 17.18
C ALA A 388 7.33 -9.01 16.77
N THR A 389 7.97 -7.83 16.67
CA THR A 389 9.40 -7.72 16.35
C THR A 389 10.27 -7.97 17.58
N SER A 390 9.80 -7.61 18.80
CA SER A 390 10.59 -7.70 20.04
C SER A 390 9.87 -8.55 21.09
N PRO A 391 10.24 -9.84 21.24
CA PRO A 391 9.67 -10.72 22.25
C PRO A 391 9.81 -10.23 23.68
N GLU A 392 10.87 -9.44 23.96
CA GLU A 392 11.09 -8.83 25.29
C GLU A 392 10.01 -7.80 25.59
N LEU A 393 9.73 -6.90 24.64
CA LEU A 393 8.67 -5.91 24.77
C LEU A 393 7.28 -6.58 24.79
N ALA A 394 7.09 -7.63 23.97
CA ALA A 394 5.84 -8.37 23.95
C ALA A 394 5.50 -8.93 25.33
N LYS A 395 6.45 -9.60 26.00
CA LYS A 395 6.26 -10.14 27.34
C LYS A 395 5.85 -9.07 28.35
N ARG A 396 6.38 -7.85 28.21
CA ARG A 396 6.11 -6.73 29.11
C ARG A 396 4.75 -6.08 28.86
N PHE A 397 4.36 -5.87 27.59
CA PHE A 397 3.28 -4.98 27.20
C PHE A 397 2.04 -5.69 26.61
N GLU A 398 2.09 -6.99 26.33
CA GLU A 398 0.93 -7.74 25.77
C GLU A 398 -0.37 -7.58 26.56
N PRO A 399 -0.38 -7.56 27.92
CA PRO A 399 -1.63 -7.35 28.67
C PRO A 399 -2.26 -6.00 28.41
N THR A 400 -1.44 -4.95 28.24
CA THR A 400 -1.92 -3.59 27.93
C THR A 400 -2.40 -3.49 26.49
N LEU A 401 -1.70 -4.16 25.55
CA LEU A 401 -2.14 -4.23 24.15
C LEU A 401 -3.52 -4.88 24.04
N LYS A 402 -3.80 -5.95 24.78
CA LYS A 402 -5.13 -6.56 24.82
C LYS A 402 -6.22 -5.58 25.26
N LYS A 403 -5.94 -4.73 26.26
CA LYS A 403 -6.87 -3.66 26.67
C LYS A 403 -7.11 -2.65 25.53
N ILE A 404 -6.06 -2.24 24.83
CA ILE A 404 -6.15 -1.31 23.69
C ILE A 404 -7.06 -1.93 22.61
N PHE A 405 -6.82 -3.17 22.20
CA PHE A 405 -7.66 -3.85 21.21
C PHE A 405 -9.12 -4.04 21.64
N THR A 406 -9.37 -4.16 22.95
CA THR A 406 -10.76 -4.20 23.45
C THR A 406 -11.49 -2.89 23.13
N THR A 407 -10.80 -1.74 23.09
CA THR A 407 -11.41 -0.45 22.73
C THR A 407 -11.61 -0.29 21.22
N LEU A 408 -10.98 -1.14 20.40
CA LEU A 408 -10.96 -1.07 18.94
C LEU A 408 -11.85 -2.10 18.24
N GLN A 409 -12.65 -2.86 18.97
CA GLN A 409 -13.47 -3.96 18.41
C GLN A 409 -14.51 -3.50 17.38
N SER A 410 -14.97 -2.26 17.46
CA SER A 410 -15.99 -1.72 16.58
C SER A 410 -15.87 -0.21 16.46
N SER A 411 -15.87 0.28 15.23
CA SER A 411 -15.91 1.73 14.96
C SER A 411 -17.15 2.40 15.50
N LYS A 412 -18.30 1.69 15.51
CA LYS A 412 -19.58 2.21 16.06
C LYS A 412 -19.59 2.33 17.59
N ALA A 413 -18.82 1.48 18.27
CA ALA A 413 -18.72 1.46 19.73
C ALA A 413 -17.42 2.10 20.24
N PHE A 414 -16.62 2.66 19.36
CA PHE A 414 -15.33 3.27 19.69
C PHE A 414 -15.51 4.46 20.65
N ASN A 415 -14.75 4.43 21.73
CA ASN A 415 -14.69 5.53 22.69
C ASN A 415 -13.27 6.09 22.74
N PRO A 416 -13.05 7.30 22.21
CA PRO A 416 -11.73 7.91 22.12
C PRO A 416 -11.06 8.10 23.48
N GLU A 417 -11.83 8.43 24.52
CA GLU A 417 -11.31 8.65 25.88
C GLU A 417 -10.78 7.34 26.48
N LYS A 418 -11.52 6.24 26.34
CA LYS A 418 -11.06 4.91 26.78
C LYS A 418 -9.78 4.49 26.09
N PHE A 419 -9.69 4.72 24.78
CA PHE A 419 -8.47 4.46 24.02
C PHE A 419 -7.30 5.31 24.57
N THR A 420 -7.47 6.63 24.66
CA THR A 420 -6.46 7.55 25.16
C THR A 420 -5.99 7.19 26.57
N ASN A 421 -6.91 6.80 27.46
CA ASN A 421 -6.56 6.35 28.80
C ASN A 421 -5.72 5.07 28.79
N SER A 422 -6.03 4.11 27.92
CA SER A 422 -5.21 2.90 27.73
C SER A 422 -3.81 3.25 27.19
N MET A 423 -3.71 4.22 26.28
CA MET A 423 -2.41 4.72 25.78
C MET A 423 -1.60 5.40 26.88
N LYS A 424 -2.23 6.21 27.75
CA LYS A 424 -1.59 6.83 28.93
C LYS A 424 -1.11 5.79 29.96
N GLU A 425 -1.86 4.69 30.13
CA GLU A 425 -1.38 3.56 30.96
C GLU A 425 -0.10 2.96 30.36
N LEU A 426 -0.08 2.73 29.05
CA LEU A 426 1.09 2.20 28.38
C LEU A 426 2.29 3.16 28.46
N SER A 427 2.06 4.48 28.32
CA SER A 427 3.08 5.51 28.47
C SER A 427 3.77 5.45 29.83
N LYS A 428 3.00 5.28 30.91
CA LYS A 428 3.55 5.15 32.27
C LYS A 428 4.43 3.90 32.44
N LEU A 429 4.17 2.85 31.69
CA LEU A 429 4.95 1.62 31.74
C LEU A 429 6.25 1.71 30.92
N LEU A 430 6.37 2.71 30.04
CA LEU A 430 7.56 2.97 29.23
C LEU A 430 8.59 3.86 29.95
N LEU A 431 8.17 4.56 31.00
CA LEU A 431 9.05 5.34 31.88
C LEU A 431 9.75 4.42 32.89
#